data_b69f256792c752f2684748b49227f60d
#
_entry.id   b69f256792c752f2684748b49227f60d
#
_cell.length_a   1.000
_cell.length_b   1.000
_cell.length_c   1.000
_cell.angle_alpha   90.00
_cell.angle_beta   90.00
_cell.angle_gamma   90.00
#
_symmetry.space_group_name_H-M   'P 1'
#
loop_
_entity.id
_entity.type
_entity.pdbx_description
1 polymer ?
#
loop_
_entity_poly.entity_id
_entity_poly.type
_entity_poly.pdbx_seq_one_letter_code
_entity_poly.pdbx_strand_id
1 'polypeptide(L)'
;MIFYFSGTGNTKWVAQQLAEATGETLYYIPDELRKGELHYTLQPGERLGFCFPTHGWQPPRIVREFIKNANVNLNGNYIYAVTTCGDNMGYAMRILNKELSAKGLQTDATFAVLMPESNVCFSFLHLDTPERERQKIAEAQKTVAHICQVVKDRQRGVEELIKGAIPYTYTYVIGGYYNKHLITDKHFWVDHDACIQCGLCARLCPVDDIEGLPPHWKHNGSCTNCLACYHHCPKHAIHWGKMKRGQYVFNL
;
A
#
# COMPACT_ATOMS: atom_id res chain seq x y z
N MET A 1 11.39 -11.48 -7.67
CA MET A 1 10.22 -11.65 -6.78
C MET A 1 9.83 -10.30 -6.19
N ILE A 2 8.56 -9.88 -6.33
CA ILE A 2 8.07 -8.58 -5.81
C ILE A 2 6.81 -8.81 -4.98
N PHE A 3 6.87 -8.56 -3.68
CA PHE A 3 5.71 -8.56 -2.80
C PHE A 3 5.06 -7.17 -2.80
N TYR A 4 3.76 -7.10 -3.04
CA TYR A 4 3.07 -5.82 -3.07
C TYR A 4 1.72 -5.84 -2.36
N PHE A 5 1.33 -4.66 -1.87
CA PHE A 5 -0.01 -4.37 -1.38
C PHE A 5 -0.54 -3.08 -2.01
N SER A 6 -1.80 -3.08 -2.41
CA SER A 6 -2.47 -1.89 -2.97
C SER A 6 -3.96 -1.94 -2.71
N GLY A 7 -4.54 -0.84 -2.23
CA GLY A 7 -5.99 -0.69 -2.05
C GLY A 7 -6.70 -0.10 -3.27
N THR A 8 -6.09 0.90 -3.91
CA THR A 8 -6.71 1.74 -4.95
C THR A 8 -6.00 1.71 -6.30
N GLY A 9 -4.98 0.85 -6.46
CA GLY A 9 -4.27 0.67 -7.71
C GLY A 9 -2.90 1.36 -7.81
N ASN A 10 -2.67 2.47 -7.11
CA ASN A 10 -1.41 3.23 -7.17
C ASN A 10 -0.16 2.35 -7.03
N THR A 11 -0.03 1.63 -5.93
CA THR A 11 1.13 0.76 -5.67
C THR A 11 1.17 -0.45 -6.60
N LYS A 12 0.01 -0.97 -7.00
CA LYS A 12 -0.07 -2.07 -7.97
C LYS A 12 0.58 -1.69 -9.30
N TRP A 13 0.27 -0.50 -9.80
CA TRP A 13 0.87 0.01 -11.03
C TRP A 13 2.39 0.12 -10.91
N VAL A 14 2.90 0.70 -9.81
CA VAL A 14 4.35 0.79 -9.57
C VAL A 14 5.00 -0.61 -9.55
N ALA A 15 4.38 -1.56 -8.86
CA ALA A 15 4.88 -2.94 -8.80
C ALA A 15 4.87 -3.62 -10.17
N GLN A 16 3.85 -3.37 -11.00
CA GLN A 16 3.75 -3.88 -12.37
C GLN A 16 4.88 -3.33 -13.26
N GLN A 17 5.14 -2.02 -13.20
CA GLN A 17 6.23 -1.41 -13.97
C GLN A 17 7.60 -1.99 -13.58
N LEU A 18 7.83 -2.23 -12.29
CA LEU A 18 9.04 -2.89 -11.80
C LEU A 18 9.13 -4.34 -12.28
N ALA A 19 8.04 -5.08 -12.23
CA ALA A 19 7.99 -6.47 -12.69
C ALA A 19 8.29 -6.57 -14.20
N GLU A 20 7.70 -5.71 -15.02
CA GLU A 20 7.97 -5.62 -16.46
C GLU A 20 9.45 -5.29 -16.75
N ALA A 21 10.02 -4.33 -16.01
CA ALA A 21 11.40 -3.92 -16.22
C ALA A 21 12.43 -4.97 -15.79
N THR A 22 12.12 -5.78 -14.78
CA THR A 22 13.08 -6.70 -14.14
C THR A 22 12.83 -8.18 -14.45
N GLY A 23 11.65 -8.52 -14.97
CA GLY A 23 11.20 -9.90 -15.17
C GLY A 23 10.80 -10.63 -13.89
N GLU A 24 10.65 -9.91 -12.77
CA GLU A 24 10.32 -10.50 -11.48
C GLU A 24 8.81 -10.80 -11.36
N THR A 25 8.48 -11.90 -10.70
CA THR A 25 7.09 -12.29 -10.45
C THR A 25 6.47 -11.43 -9.34
N LEU A 26 5.21 -11.03 -9.54
CA LEU A 26 4.41 -10.29 -8.56
C LEU A 26 3.69 -11.24 -7.60
N TYR A 27 3.76 -10.93 -6.31
CA TYR A 27 3.05 -11.62 -5.23
C TYR A 27 2.18 -10.60 -4.47
N TYR A 28 0.86 -10.78 -4.52
CA TYR A 28 -0.06 -9.93 -3.78
C TYR A 28 -0.10 -10.35 -2.32
N ILE A 29 0.38 -9.51 -1.43
CA ILE A 29 0.55 -9.82 0.01
C ILE A 29 -0.70 -10.43 0.66
N PRO A 30 -1.93 -9.93 0.44
CA PRO A 30 -3.13 -10.55 1.00
C PRO A 30 -3.33 -12.00 0.57
N ASP A 31 -3.05 -12.32 -0.70
CA ASP A 31 -3.20 -13.70 -1.20
C ASP A 31 -2.15 -14.62 -0.59
N GLU A 32 -0.93 -14.14 -0.41
CA GLU A 32 0.14 -14.90 0.25
C GLU A 32 -0.21 -15.18 1.72
N LEU A 33 -0.74 -14.19 2.44
CA LEU A 33 -1.20 -14.38 3.82
C LEU A 33 -2.35 -15.39 3.93
N ARG A 34 -3.27 -15.42 2.95
CA ARG A 34 -4.36 -16.42 2.91
C ARG A 34 -3.85 -17.84 2.67
N LYS A 35 -2.78 -18.01 1.89
CA LYS A 35 -2.15 -19.32 1.67
C LYS A 35 -1.55 -19.91 2.94
N GLY A 36 -1.06 -19.05 3.85
CA GLY A 36 -0.44 -19.45 5.11
C GLY A 36 0.98 -20.04 5.00
N GLU A 37 1.41 -20.38 3.80
CA GLU A 37 2.77 -20.88 3.53
C GLU A 37 3.65 -19.71 3.10
N LEU A 38 4.37 -19.12 4.06
CA LEU A 38 5.16 -17.90 3.85
C LEU A 38 6.66 -18.21 3.80
N HIS A 39 7.04 -19.25 3.05
CA HIS A 39 8.43 -19.64 2.84
C HIS A 39 8.84 -19.41 1.38
N TYR A 40 9.85 -18.59 1.18
CA TYR A 40 10.32 -18.22 -0.13
C TYR A 40 11.82 -18.43 -0.26
N THR A 41 12.26 -18.94 -1.40
CA THR A 41 13.69 -19.08 -1.72
C THR A 41 13.96 -18.40 -3.05
N LEU A 42 14.82 -17.38 -3.02
CA LEU A 42 15.21 -16.68 -4.22
C LEU A 42 16.28 -17.46 -4.98
N GLN A 43 16.12 -17.52 -6.29
CA GLN A 43 17.15 -18.07 -7.16
C GLN A 43 18.31 -17.10 -7.29
N PRO A 44 19.52 -17.59 -7.62
CA PRO A 44 20.64 -16.70 -7.95
C PRO A 44 20.26 -15.71 -9.05
N GLY A 45 20.51 -14.44 -8.81
CA GLY A 45 20.21 -13.38 -9.77
C GLY A 45 18.78 -12.80 -9.68
N GLU A 46 17.84 -13.40 -8.95
CA GLU A 46 16.57 -12.74 -8.66
C GLU A 46 16.76 -11.52 -7.76
N ARG A 47 15.77 -10.61 -7.79
CA ARG A 47 15.66 -9.47 -6.88
C ARG A 47 14.51 -9.67 -5.93
N LEU A 48 14.61 -9.13 -4.72
CA LEU A 48 13.53 -9.09 -3.74
C LEU A 48 13.02 -7.66 -3.64
N GLY A 49 11.77 -7.43 -4.05
CA GLY A 49 11.11 -6.14 -4.00
C GLY A 49 9.96 -6.12 -2.98
N PHE A 50 9.78 -4.98 -2.30
CA PHE A 50 8.61 -4.69 -1.47
C PHE A 50 7.96 -3.40 -1.96
N CYS A 51 6.70 -3.46 -2.43
CA CYS A 51 5.94 -2.30 -2.88
C CYS A 51 4.69 -2.12 -2.02
N PHE A 52 4.54 -0.95 -1.38
CA PHE A 52 3.44 -0.70 -0.44
C PHE A 52 3.02 0.76 -0.40
N PRO A 53 1.75 1.08 -0.06
CA PRO A 53 1.32 2.45 0.17
C PRO A 53 1.68 2.91 1.58
N THR A 54 1.80 4.21 1.77
CA THR A 54 1.96 4.80 3.10
C THR A 54 0.59 4.98 3.76
N HIS A 55 0.37 4.33 4.90
CA HIS A 55 -0.82 4.50 5.73
C HIS A 55 -0.48 5.21 7.05
N GLY A 56 -0.91 6.46 7.19
CA GLY A 56 -0.58 7.25 8.38
C GLY A 56 0.93 7.31 8.64
N TRP A 57 1.71 7.61 7.61
CA TRP A 57 3.18 7.70 7.63
C TRP A 57 3.92 6.45 8.12
N GLN A 58 3.27 5.28 7.99
CA GLN A 58 3.84 3.97 8.32
C GLN A 58 3.50 2.95 7.21
N PRO A 59 4.20 1.80 7.13
CA PRO A 59 3.76 0.70 6.30
C PRO A 59 2.40 0.17 6.79
N PRO A 60 1.49 -0.25 5.90
CA PRO A 60 0.22 -0.85 6.28
C PRO A 60 0.38 -2.04 7.22
N ARG A 61 -0.56 -2.23 8.16
CA ARG A 61 -0.53 -3.35 9.11
C ARG A 61 -0.34 -4.70 8.42
N ILE A 62 -1.04 -4.93 7.32
CA ILE A 62 -0.96 -6.18 6.55
C ILE A 62 0.44 -6.42 5.95
N VAL A 63 1.15 -5.37 5.53
CA VAL A 63 2.53 -5.47 5.04
C VAL A 63 3.48 -5.84 6.17
N ARG A 64 3.32 -5.23 7.33
CA ARG A 64 4.10 -5.52 8.54
C ARG A 64 3.85 -6.93 9.05
N GLU A 65 2.59 -7.38 9.03
CA GLU A 65 2.19 -8.74 9.36
C GLU A 65 2.85 -9.75 8.42
N PHE A 66 2.82 -9.48 7.12
CA PHE A 66 3.50 -10.33 6.13
C PHE A 66 5.00 -10.44 6.43
N ILE A 67 5.71 -9.33 6.60
CA ILE A 67 7.16 -9.32 6.89
C ILE A 67 7.47 -10.10 8.17
N LYS A 68 6.65 -9.93 9.22
CA LYS A 68 6.83 -10.64 10.49
C LYS A 68 6.76 -12.15 10.31
N ASN A 69 5.86 -12.64 9.48
CA ASN A 69 5.57 -14.07 9.31
C ASN A 69 6.35 -14.72 8.15
N ALA A 70 6.75 -13.95 7.14
CA ALA A 70 7.50 -14.47 6.00
C ALA A 70 8.93 -14.88 6.38
N ASN A 71 9.36 -16.01 5.79
CA ASN A 71 10.72 -16.47 5.84
C ASN A 71 11.28 -16.49 4.41
N VAL A 72 12.33 -15.71 4.19
CA VAL A 72 12.92 -15.56 2.87
C VAL A 72 14.38 -15.99 2.91
N ASN A 73 14.70 -17.03 2.14
CA ASN A 73 16.06 -17.52 1.95
C ASN A 73 16.71 -16.74 0.80
N LEU A 74 17.77 -16.03 1.11
CA LEU A 74 18.55 -15.25 0.15
C LEU A 74 19.80 -16.00 -0.29
N ASN A 75 20.22 -15.72 -1.53
CA ASN A 75 21.49 -16.17 -2.11
C ASN A 75 22.33 -14.95 -2.57
N GLY A 76 22.49 -13.97 -1.67
CA GLY A 76 23.16 -12.69 -2.00
C GLY A 76 22.33 -11.80 -2.93
N ASN A 77 21.03 -11.97 -2.94
CA ASN A 77 20.09 -11.26 -3.81
C ASN A 77 20.02 -9.76 -3.45
N TYR A 78 19.78 -8.94 -4.48
CA TYR A 78 19.52 -7.53 -4.34
C TYR A 78 18.11 -7.29 -3.76
N ILE A 79 18.01 -6.44 -2.75
CA ILE A 79 16.76 -6.14 -2.04
C ILE A 79 16.41 -4.66 -2.18
N TYR A 80 15.19 -4.35 -2.57
CA TYR A 80 14.73 -2.97 -2.66
C TYR A 80 13.31 -2.79 -2.12
N ALA A 81 12.97 -1.56 -1.78
CA ALA A 81 11.63 -1.22 -1.34
C ALA A 81 11.15 0.10 -1.96
N VAL A 82 9.88 0.12 -2.37
CA VAL A 82 9.22 1.30 -2.93
C VAL A 82 7.93 1.55 -2.16
N THR A 83 7.75 2.78 -1.66
CA THR A 83 6.49 3.21 -1.06
C THR A 83 5.80 4.26 -1.91
N THR A 84 4.47 4.19 -2.01
CA THR A 84 3.66 5.24 -2.62
C THR A 84 3.02 6.11 -1.54
N CYS A 85 2.91 7.41 -1.77
CA CYS A 85 2.28 8.36 -0.85
C CYS A 85 1.60 9.50 -1.61
N GLY A 86 0.58 10.10 -1.00
CA GLY A 86 -0.13 11.25 -1.58
C GLY A 86 0.65 12.56 -1.48
N ASP A 87 1.45 12.72 -0.42
CA ASP A 87 2.26 13.91 -0.15
C ASP A 87 3.65 13.54 0.36
N ASN A 88 3.74 12.90 1.50
CA ASN A 88 5.00 12.43 2.06
C ASN A 88 4.82 11.11 2.81
N MET A 89 5.91 10.38 3.01
CA MET A 89 5.91 9.08 3.67
C MET A 89 6.39 9.12 5.13
N GLY A 90 6.82 10.29 5.64
CA GLY A 90 7.47 10.36 6.93
C GLY A 90 8.68 9.42 7.04
N TYR A 91 8.68 8.58 8.05
CA TYR A 91 9.67 7.51 8.26
C TYR A 91 9.12 6.10 8.00
N ALA A 92 8.12 5.95 7.12
CA ALA A 92 7.56 4.62 6.80
C ALA A 92 8.65 3.63 6.38
N MET A 93 9.60 4.06 5.52
CA MET A 93 10.71 3.21 5.07
C MET A 93 11.65 2.81 6.22
N ARG A 94 11.88 3.71 7.19
CA ARG A 94 12.68 3.38 8.39
C ARG A 94 12.02 2.27 9.23
N ILE A 95 10.69 2.30 9.34
CA ILE A 95 9.94 1.24 10.05
C ILE A 95 10.05 -0.07 9.28
N LEU A 96 9.84 -0.06 7.96
CA LEU A 96 10.00 -1.24 7.12
C LEU A 96 11.39 -1.85 7.26
N ASN A 97 12.44 -1.04 7.11
CA ASN A 97 13.82 -1.51 7.19
C ASN A 97 14.17 -2.09 8.55
N LYS A 98 13.62 -1.54 9.64
CA LYS A 98 13.77 -2.11 10.98
C LYS A 98 13.15 -3.50 11.08
N GLU A 99 11.96 -3.71 10.49
CA GLU A 99 11.27 -4.99 10.52
C GLU A 99 11.95 -6.02 9.60
N LEU A 100 12.42 -5.60 8.43
CA LEU A 100 13.22 -6.44 7.52
C LEU A 100 14.55 -6.85 8.18
N SER A 101 15.23 -5.93 8.85
CA SER A 101 16.51 -6.22 9.55
C SER A 101 16.33 -7.24 10.67
N ALA A 102 15.18 -7.25 11.36
CA ALA A 102 14.86 -8.27 12.37
C ALA A 102 14.71 -9.68 11.76
N LYS A 103 14.55 -9.78 10.43
CA LYS A 103 14.50 -11.03 9.65
C LYS A 103 15.81 -11.30 8.90
N GLY A 104 16.89 -10.53 9.18
CA GLY A 104 18.16 -10.62 8.47
C GLY A 104 18.15 -10.07 7.03
N LEU A 105 17.11 -9.32 6.66
CA LEU A 105 16.97 -8.70 5.35
C LEU A 105 17.40 -7.23 5.42
N GLN A 106 18.25 -6.79 4.49
CA GLN A 106 18.69 -5.39 4.38
C GLN A 106 18.46 -4.89 2.97
N THR A 107 17.74 -3.76 2.84
CA THR A 107 17.49 -3.14 1.53
C THR A 107 18.76 -2.50 0.98
N ASP A 108 19.04 -2.75 -0.30
CA ASP A 108 20.11 -2.11 -1.06
C ASP A 108 19.70 -0.75 -1.62
N ALA A 109 18.39 -0.59 -1.93
CA ALA A 109 17.84 0.67 -2.41
C ALA A 109 16.40 0.89 -1.90
N THR A 110 16.04 2.15 -1.66
CA THR A 110 14.71 2.53 -1.14
C THR A 110 14.20 3.79 -1.82
N PHE A 111 12.91 3.78 -2.16
CA PHE A 111 12.29 4.84 -2.96
C PHE A 111 10.93 5.23 -2.43
N ALA A 112 10.53 6.48 -2.71
CA ALA A 112 9.16 6.96 -2.54
C ALA A 112 8.64 7.54 -3.86
N VAL A 113 7.38 7.22 -4.19
CA VAL A 113 6.69 7.73 -5.38
C VAL A 113 5.47 8.52 -4.94
N LEU A 114 5.38 9.79 -5.38
CA LEU A 114 4.17 10.58 -5.22
C LEU A 114 3.10 10.06 -6.17
N MET A 115 1.94 9.73 -5.60
CA MET A 115 0.77 9.25 -6.34
C MET A 115 -0.45 10.06 -5.92
N PRO A 116 -1.53 10.05 -6.70
CA PRO A 116 -2.77 10.71 -6.32
C PRO A 116 -3.27 10.28 -4.93
N GLU A 117 -3.82 11.25 -4.18
CA GLU A 117 -4.34 11.02 -2.84
C GLU A 117 -5.62 10.17 -2.89
N SER A 118 -5.68 9.16 -2.05
CA SER A 118 -6.84 8.27 -1.92
C SER A 118 -7.46 8.24 -0.52
N ASN A 119 -6.92 8.99 0.43
CA ASN A 119 -7.49 9.01 1.77
C ASN A 119 -8.72 9.92 1.85
N VAL A 120 -9.85 9.36 2.30
CA VAL A 120 -11.12 10.07 2.46
C VAL A 120 -11.60 10.11 3.92
N CYS A 121 -10.78 9.61 4.86
CA CYS A 121 -11.19 9.42 6.25
C CYS A 121 -11.08 10.70 7.11
N PHE A 122 -10.40 11.72 6.65
CA PHE A 122 -10.19 12.95 7.43
C PHE A 122 -10.76 14.17 6.72
N SER A 123 -11.36 15.10 7.49
CA SER A 123 -11.97 16.32 6.97
C SER A 123 -10.98 17.25 6.28
N PHE A 124 -9.71 17.21 6.68
CA PHE A 124 -8.62 18.04 6.14
C PHE A 124 -7.87 17.37 4.98
N LEU A 125 -8.10 16.08 4.70
CA LEU A 125 -7.58 15.41 3.52
C LEU A 125 -8.65 15.37 2.44
N HIS A 126 -8.26 15.71 1.22
CA HIS A 126 -9.12 15.70 0.06
C HIS A 126 -8.44 14.91 -1.06
N LEU A 127 -9.26 14.27 -1.89
CA LEU A 127 -8.75 13.75 -3.15
C LEU A 127 -8.15 14.88 -3.97
N ASP A 128 -7.15 14.58 -4.75
CA ASP A 128 -6.55 15.57 -5.64
C ASP A 128 -7.58 16.10 -6.66
N THR A 129 -7.42 17.33 -7.12
CA THR A 129 -8.15 17.81 -8.30
C THR A 129 -7.71 17.03 -9.54
N PRO A 130 -8.54 16.95 -10.59
CA PRO A 130 -8.16 16.26 -11.82
C PRO A 130 -6.84 16.76 -12.43
N GLU A 131 -6.53 18.05 -12.28
CA GLU A 131 -5.27 18.65 -12.75
C GLU A 131 -4.09 18.13 -11.94
N ARG A 132 -4.21 18.13 -10.59
CA ARG A 132 -3.16 17.68 -9.69
C ARG A 132 -2.94 16.18 -9.81
N GLU A 133 -4.02 15.39 -10.01
CA GLU A 133 -3.96 13.97 -10.28
C GLU A 133 -3.14 13.70 -11.54
N ARG A 134 -3.47 14.36 -12.68
CA ARG A 134 -2.71 14.22 -13.93
C ARG A 134 -1.24 14.59 -13.77
N GLN A 135 -0.96 15.69 -13.05
CA GLN A 135 0.42 16.12 -12.79
C GLN A 135 1.19 15.07 -11.99
N LYS A 136 0.61 14.55 -10.90
CA LYS A 136 1.25 13.50 -10.08
C LYS A 136 1.50 12.24 -10.89
N ILE A 137 0.54 11.81 -11.71
CA ILE A 137 0.70 10.62 -12.57
C ILE A 137 1.86 10.83 -13.56
N ALA A 138 1.92 12.00 -14.24
CA ALA A 138 3.00 12.29 -15.18
C ALA A 138 4.38 12.32 -14.52
N GLU A 139 4.50 12.86 -13.30
CA GLU A 139 5.75 12.83 -12.54
C GLU A 139 6.06 11.42 -12.01
N ALA A 140 5.05 10.67 -11.57
CA ALA A 140 5.23 9.28 -11.12
C ALA A 140 5.76 8.39 -12.25
N GLN A 141 5.30 8.57 -13.49
CA GLN A 141 5.82 7.83 -14.65
C GLN A 141 7.34 8.02 -14.82
N LYS A 142 7.84 9.27 -14.71
CA LYS A 142 9.27 9.57 -14.79
C LYS A 142 10.05 8.96 -13.62
N THR A 143 9.52 9.13 -12.41
CA THR A 143 10.13 8.60 -11.18
C THR A 143 10.22 7.08 -11.24
N VAL A 144 9.14 6.39 -11.65
CA VAL A 144 9.13 4.94 -11.74
C VAL A 144 10.06 4.43 -12.83
N ALA A 145 10.12 5.11 -13.99
CA ALA A 145 11.09 4.75 -15.04
C ALA A 145 12.54 4.84 -14.54
N HIS A 146 12.87 5.88 -13.77
CA HIS A 146 14.18 6.00 -13.11
C HIS A 146 14.41 4.87 -12.10
N ILE A 147 13.45 4.59 -11.21
CA ILE A 147 13.55 3.51 -10.22
C ILE A 147 13.76 2.16 -10.92
N CYS A 148 13.02 1.88 -11.99
CA CYS A 148 13.19 0.66 -12.79
C CYS A 148 14.62 0.51 -13.29
N GLN A 149 15.25 1.60 -13.76
CA GLN A 149 16.64 1.57 -14.21
C GLN A 149 17.61 1.28 -13.05
N VAL A 150 17.47 1.98 -11.90
CA VAL A 150 18.29 1.77 -10.70
C VAL A 150 18.20 0.32 -10.21
N VAL A 151 16.97 -0.23 -10.12
CA VAL A 151 16.71 -1.60 -9.69
C VAL A 151 17.25 -2.62 -10.71
N LYS A 152 17.08 -2.36 -12.00
CA LYS A 152 17.61 -3.20 -13.08
C LYS A 152 19.12 -3.31 -13.01
N ASP A 153 19.80 -2.18 -12.77
CA ASP A 153 21.26 -2.08 -12.64
C ASP A 153 21.78 -2.53 -11.26
N ARG A 154 20.87 -2.84 -10.32
CA ARG A 154 21.19 -3.24 -8.93
C ARG A 154 22.09 -2.24 -8.22
N GLN A 155 21.83 -0.96 -8.40
CA GLN A 155 22.57 0.09 -7.72
C GLN A 155 22.30 0.03 -6.21
N ARG A 156 23.36 0.07 -5.41
CA ARG A 156 23.31 -0.07 -3.95
C ARG A 156 23.53 1.27 -3.26
N GLY A 157 22.97 1.41 -2.04
CA GLY A 157 23.11 2.63 -1.24
C GLY A 157 22.23 3.78 -1.75
N VAL A 158 21.23 3.52 -2.59
CA VAL A 158 20.32 4.54 -3.11
C VAL A 158 19.17 4.75 -2.14
N GLU A 159 18.96 5.99 -1.69
CA GLU A 159 17.85 6.39 -0.84
C GLU A 159 17.18 7.65 -1.44
N GLU A 160 16.04 7.48 -2.11
CA GLU A 160 15.26 8.56 -2.71
C GLU A 160 13.87 8.62 -2.05
N LEU A 161 13.80 9.30 -0.92
CA LEU A 161 12.65 9.33 -0.03
C LEU A 161 12.04 10.72 0.13
N ILE A 162 10.72 10.78 0.25
CA ILE A 162 9.95 12.01 0.45
C ILE A 162 9.49 12.03 1.91
N LYS A 163 10.35 12.51 2.81
CA LYS A 163 10.13 12.44 4.26
C LYS A 163 9.21 13.52 4.82
N GLY A 164 9.01 14.62 4.10
CA GLY A 164 8.29 15.81 4.60
C GLY A 164 9.12 16.61 5.61
N ALA A 165 8.54 17.73 6.11
CA ALA A 165 9.27 18.71 6.94
C ALA A 165 9.53 18.22 8.38
N ILE A 166 8.58 17.46 8.98
CA ILE A 166 8.65 17.00 10.37
C ILE A 166 8.37 15.48 10.45
N PRO A 167 9.21 14.64 9.82
CA PRO A 167 8.92 13.23 9.60
C PRO A 167 8.79 12.43 10.90
N TYR A 168 9.49 12.81 11.97
CA TYR A 168 9.35 12.17 13.29
C TYR A 168 7.93 12.35 13.84
N THR A 169 7.44 13.60 13.84
CA THR A 169 6.09 13.94 14.34
C THR A 169 5.02 13.25 13.49
N TYR A 170 5.15 13.30 12.18
CA TYR A 170 4.23 12.60 11.28
C TYR A 170 4.16 11.11 11.58
N THR A 171 5.28 10.43 11.74
CA THR A 171 5.33 8.98 11.85
C THR A 171 5.00 8.45 13.23
N TYR A 172 5.61 9.04 14.27
CA TYR A 172 5.54 8.46 15.62
C TYR A 172 4.47 9.10 16.50
N VAL A 173 4.17 10.39 16.31
CA VAL A 173 3.12 11.06 17.10
C VAL A 173 1.77 10.92 16.37
N ILE A 174 1.61 11.56 15.22
CA ILE A 174 0.34 11.55 14.49
C ILE A 174 0.05 10.16 13.92
N GLY A 175 0.99 9.59 13.20
CA GLY A 175 0.88 8.26 12.61
C GLY A 175 0.79 7.15 13.65
N GLY A 176 1.50 7.30 14.77
CA GLY A 176 1.38 6.38 15.90
C GLY A 176 -0.03 6.35 16.48
N TYR A 177 -0.61 7.53 16.74
CA TYR A 177 -2.00 7.66 17.18
C TYR A 177 -2.98 7.12 16.13
N TYR A 178 -2.81 7.51 14.86
CA TYR A 178 -3.63 7.04 13.75
C TYR A 178 -3.64 5.51 13.65
N ASN A 179 -2.45 4.90 13.57
CA ASN A 179 -2.32 3.46 13.40
C ASN A 179 -2.85 2.67 14.61
N LYS A 180 -2.79 3.25 15.82
CA LYS A 180 -3.28 2.60 17.04
C LYS A 180 -4.79 2.74 17.22
N HIS A 181 -5.38 3.90 16.90
CA HIS A 181 -6.73 4.26 17.32
C HIS A 181 -7.70 4.54 16.17
N LEU A 182 -7.22 4.96 14.99
CA LEU A 182 -8.09 5.42 13.90
C LEU A 182 -8.20 4.42 12.74
N ILE A 183 -7.32 3.42 12.65
CA ILE A 183 -7.49 2.33 11.71
C ILE A 183 -8.56 1.38 12.26
N THR A 184 -9.78 1.53 11.77
CA THR A 184 -10.95 0.77 12.21
C THR A 184 -12.01 0.71 11.10
N ASP A 185 -12.80 -0.34 11.12
CA ASP A 185 -13.97 -0.53 10.26
C ASP A 185 -15.26 0.12 10.82
N LYS A 186 -15.25 0.56 12.08
CA LYS A 186 -16.44 1.04 12.81
C LYS A 186 -17.13 2.26 12.19
N HIS A 187 -16.42 2.99 11.31
CA HIS A 187 -16.96 4.17 10.66
C HIS A 187 -17.50 3.90 9.25
N PHE A 188 -17.33 2.68 8.74
CA PHE A 188 -17.92 2.29 7.46
C PHE A 188 -19.41 1.96 7.64
N TRP A 189 -20.18 2.37 6.64
CA TRP A 189 -21.59 2.01 6.54
C TRP A 189 -22.03 1.94 5.08
N VAL A 190 -23.17 1.30 4.85
CA VAL A 190 -23.75 1.06 3.52
C VAL A 190 -25.03 1.86 3.37
N ASP A 191 -25.12 2.59 2.27
CA ASP A 191 -26.39 3.11 1.79
C ASP A 191 -27.17 1.96 1.14
N HIS A 192 -28.20 1.49 1.83
CA HIS A 192 -28.97 0.32 1.41
C HIS A 192 -29.79 0.58 0.15
N ASP A 193 -30.21 1.82 -0.10
CA ASP A 193 -30.98 2.20 -1.28
C ASP A 193 -30.11 2.24 -2.54
N ALA A 194 -28.84 2.62 -2.39
CA ALA A 194 -27.85 2.64 -3.46
C ALA A 194 -27.18 1.28 -3.70
N CYS A 195 -27.16 0.40 -2.70
CA CYS A 195 -26.42 -0.86 -2.75
C CYS A 195 -27.10 -1.91 -3.64
N ILE A 196 -26.47 -2.30 -4.73
CA ILE A 196 -26.92 -3.37 -5.64
C ILE A 196 -26.50 -4.78 -5.20
N GLN A 197 -25.95 -4.94 -4.02
CA GLN A 197 -25.57 -6.22 -3.42
C GLN A 197 -24.64 -7.09 -4.29
N CYS A 198 -23.75 -6.48 -5.07
CA CYS A 198 -22.84 -7.18 -6.01
C CYS A 198 -21.68 -7.94 -5.32
N GLY A 199 -21.46 -7.74 -4.02
CA GLY A 199 -20.42 -8.40 -3.23
C GLY A 199 -18.97 -7.98 -3.57
N LEU A 200 -18.77 -6.98 -4.43
CA LEU A 200 -17.41 -6.55 -4.85
C LEU A 200 -16.56 -6.08 -3.68
N CYS A 201 -17.15 -5.36 -2.72
CA CYS A 201 -16.47 -4.86 -1.53
C CYS A 201 -15.90 -6.00 -0.66
N ALA A 202 -16.64 -7.09 -0.50
CA ALA A 202 -16.17 -8.28 0.23
C ALA A 202 -15.03 -8.98 -0.53
N ARG A 203 -15.17 -9.18 -1.85
CA ARG A 203 -14.12 -9.81 -2.68
C ARG A 203 -12.82 -9.02 -2.73
N LEU A 204 -12.89 -7.69 -2.63
CA LEU A 204 -11.72 -6.80 -2.64
C LEU A 204 -11.12 -6.57 -1.25
N CYS A 205 -11.77 -7.03 -0.18
CA CYS A 205 -11.27 -6.83 1.17
C CYS A 205 -10.01 -7.68 1.39
N PRO A 206 -8.84 -7.06 1.62
CA PRO A 206 -7.58 -7.79 1.72
C PRO A 206 -7.45 -8.61 3.00
N VAL A 207 -8.35 -8.40 3.96
CA VAL A 207 -8.35 -9.03 5.29
C VAL A 207 -9.68 -9.73 5.60
N ASP A 208 -10.52 -9.93 4.58
CA ASP A 208 -11.81 -10.62 4.65
C ASP A 208 -12.72 -10.10 5.78
N ASP A 209 -12.69 -8.79 6.01
CA ASP A 209 -13.44 -8.10 7.08
C ASP A 209 -14.89 -7.76 6.71
N ILE A 210 -15.31 -8.07 5.48
CA ILE A 210 -16.63 -7.74 4.95
C ILE A 210 -17.36 -9.01 4.56
N GLU A 211 -18.61 -9.14 5.01
CA GLU A 211 -19.48 -10.28 4.70
C GLU A 211 -20.93 -9.85 4.48
N GLY A 212 -21.74 -10.78 3.98
CA GLY A 212 -23.18 -10.59 3.76
C GLY A 212 -23.57 -9.79 2.52
N LEU A 213 -24.87 -9.81 2.21
CA LEU A 213 -25.51 -9.06 1.13
C LEU A 213 -26.87 -8.55 1.66
N PRO A 214 -27.01 -7.24 2.00
CA PRO A 214 -25.98 -6.17 1.84
C PRO A 214 -24.77 -6.38 2.75
N PRO A 215 -23.61 -5.79 2.37
CA PRO A 215 -22.36 -6.02 3.10
C PRO A 215 -22.37 -5.37 4.49
N HIS A 216 -21.73 -6.04 5.45
CA HIS A 216 -21.42 -5.49 6.77
C HIS A 216 -19.99 -5.85 7.19
N TRP A 217 -19.42 -5.06 8.08
CA TRP A 217 -18.05 -5.27 8.60
C TRP A 217 -18.09 -6.12 9.87
N LYS A 218 -17.12 -7.02 10.01
CA LYS A 218 -17.04 -7.98 11.14
C LYS A 218 -16.65 -7.35 12.47
N HIS A 219 -16.08 -6.14 12.46
CA HIS A 219 -15.62 -5.42 13.63
C HIS A 219 -14.62 -6.21 14.51
N ASN A 220 -13.82 -7.06 13.88
CA ASN A 220 -12.83 -7.93 14.53
C ASN A 220 -11.45 -7.28 14.66
N GLY A 221 -11.29 -6.03 14.21
CA GLY A 221 -10.03 -5.27 14.27
C GLY A 221 -9.04 -5.59 13.15
N SER A 222 -9.40 -6.44 12.17
CA SER A 222 -8.52 -6.81 11.05
C SER A 222 -8.40 -5.71 9.99
N CYS A 223 -9.38 -4.81 9.89
CA CYS A 223 -9.39 -3.75 8.90
C CYS A 223 -8.08 -2.98 8.86
N THR A 224 -7.50 -2.85 7.67
CA THR A 224 -6.28 -2.08 7.41
C THR A 224 -6.53 -0.67 6.88
N ASN A 225 -7.81 -0.26 6.79
CA ASN A 225 -8.26 1.03 6.28
C ASN A 225 -7.68 1.37 4.90
N CYS A 226 -7.59 0.36 4.02
CA CYS A 226 -7.05 0.52 2.66
C CYS A 226 -8.04 1.18 1.69
N LEU A 227 -9.30 1.33 2.09
CA LEU A 227 -10.39 1.97 1.34
C LEU A 227 -10.74 1.27 0.01
N ALA A 228 -10.27 0.05 -0.24
CA ALA A 228 -10.61 -0.68 -1.46
C ALA A 228 -12.13 -0.84 -1.62
N CYS A 229 -12.84 -1.22 -0.56
CA CYS A 229 -14.30 -1.34 -0.55
C CYS A 229 -15.01 -0.03 -0.91
N TYR A 230 -14.51 1.10 -0.40
CA TYR A 230 -15.06 2.43 -0.65
C TYR A 230 -14.86 2.85 -2.11
N HIS A 231 -13.62 2.80 -2.58
CA HIS A 231 -13.24 3.35 -3.88
C HIS A 231 -13.73 2.53 -5.07
N HIS A 232 -13.88 1.21 -4.92
CA HIS A 232 -14.33 0.34 -6.01
C HIS A 232 -15.84 0.08 -6.00
N CYS A 233 -16.61 0.67 -5.09
CA CYS A 233 -18.05 0.49 -5.11
C CYS A 233 -18.67 1.15 -6.35
N PRO A 234 -19.26 0.39 -7.29
CA PRO A 234 -19.75 0.96 -8.58
C PRO A 234 -20.97 1.86 -8.40
N LYS A 235 -21.62 1.81 -7.23
CA LYS A 235 -22.78 2.62 -6.89
C LYS A 235 -22.51 3.65 -5.81
N HIS A 236 -21.26 3.84 -5.41
CA HIS A 236 -20.88 4.75 -4.32
C HIS A 236 -21.68 4.51 -3.01
N ALA A 237 -22.12 3.26 -2.79
CA ALA A 237 -22.96 2.90 -1.67
C ALA A 237 -22.21 2.69 -0.36
N ILE A 238 -20.87 2.67 -0.38
CA ILE A 238 -20.04 2.54 0.82
C ILE A 238 -19.54 3.90 1.24
N HIS A 239 -19.73 4.25 2.50
CA HIS A 239 -19.37 5.52 3.09
C HIS A 239 -18.49 5.34 4.32
N TRP A 240 -17.75 6.38 4.69
CA TRP A 240 -16.96 6.44 5.91
C TRP A 240 -17.32 7.69 6.71
N GLY A 241 -17.83 7.50 7.95
CA GLY A 241 -18.31 8.61 8.77
C GLY A 241 -19.50 9.34 8.16
N LYS A 242 -19.57 10.65 8.37
CA LYS A 242 -20.65 11.51 7.86
C LYS A 242 -20.34 12.20 6.55
N MET A 243 -19.13 12.05 6.04
CA MET A 243 -18.66 12.80 4.87
C MET A 243 -18.95 12.02 3.58
N LYS A 244 -19.59 12.70 2.62
CA LYS A 244 -19.68 12.21 1.23
C LYS A 244 -18.49 12.75 0.44
N ARG A 245 -17.63 11.86 -0.06
CA ARG A 245 -16.46 12.21 -0.85
C ARG A 245 -16.44 11.43 -2.14
N GLY A 246 -15.67 11.92 -3.11
CA GLY A 246 -15.42 11.23 -4.37
C GLY A 246 -14.73 9.88 -4.17
N GLN A 247 -14.62 9.16 -5.26
CA GLN A 247 -13.85 7.92 -5.36
C GLN A 247 -12.63 8.14 -6.25
N TYR A 248 -11.61 7.35 -5.99
CA TYR A 248 -10.40 7.31 -6.80
C TYR A 248 -9.93 5.87 -6.96
N VAL A 249 -9.80 5.43 -8.20
CA VAL A 249 -9.14 4.18 -8.57
C VAL A 249 -8.13 4.49 -9.65
N PHE A 250 -6.90 4.09 -9.45
CA PHE A 250 -5.86 4.30 -10.45
C PHE A 250 -6.13 3.46 -11.70
N ASN A 251 -6.24 4.13 -12.83
CA ASN A 251 -6.39 3.55 -14.17
C ASN A 251 -5.43 4.26 -15.13
N LEU A 252 -4.45 3.53 -15.64
CA LEU A 252 -3.63 3.89 -16.80
C LEU A 252 -3.92 2.92 -17.94
#